data_c3a3570793e115dde03d377149876fa8
#
_entry.id   c3a3570793e115dde03d377149876fa8
#
_cell.length_a   1.000
_cell.length_b   1.000
_cell.length_c   1.000
_cell.angle_alpha   90.00
_cell.angle_beta   90.00
_cell.angle_gamma   90.00
#
_symmetry.space_group_name_H-M   'P 1'
#
loop_
_entity.id
_entity.type
_entity.pdbx_description
1 polymer ?
#
loop_
_entity_poly.entity_id
_entity_poly.type
_entity_poly.pdbx_seq_one_letter_code
_entity_poly.pdbx_strand_id
1 'polypeptide(L)'
;YFIVYLSSLLKNGGRMGIIIPKGWMDSKHGIEFQKFLLKNFEIEFIIDFSKDTFDDVIVEDCVLILKKVHESSSRVCFVRLNDKTNENIFEKILKKNKSFKTKKLFVSYVERNILLEDHKWGKFLQMSSNSIKLLQEKNLVPLSEFAEVSRGIGTNWNDFFILDEKTINQFDIPNNFLTKIISSPKKVNKLDTTNEVNFDYLLTIHTPLDSFNDFTGIQKYIDVNYKKILEKSNNSVLKKQALLNSDSWYVTKSFKPSPIIFSYIIRKSKFFIKNSKKYLVRDNFYNILPKEIDVEVLFALLNSSLISLQLEMIGRRYGNGVLKIQVYELQDLKLPNIRIMPKKVQQKLIEESKKLSKFRIHDDEKSKIIDKIDLIIENFCKLQISSKEIKQMEKQMLKTRVLRGR
;
A
#
# COMPACT_ATOMS: atom_id res chain seq x y z
N TYR A 1 3.16 26.12 -5.21
CA TYR A 1 3.29 27.56 -5.60
C TYR A 1 2.90 28.49 -4.45
N PHE A 2 1.74 28.34 -3.80
CA PHE A 2 1.25 29.27 -2.76
C PHE A 2 2.23 29.46 -1.59
N ILE A 3 2.77 28.39 -1.02
CA ILE A 3 3.74 28.46 0.10
C ILE A 3 5.05 29.10 -0.35
N VAL A 4 5.51 28.84 -1.58
CA VAL A 4 6.71 29.45 -2.14
C VAL A 4 6.51 30.96 -2.27
N TYR A 5 5.35 31.39 -2.77
CA TYR A 5 4.99 32.82 -2.85
C TYR A 5 4.93 33.45 -1.46
N LEU A 6 4.22 32.86 -0.49
CA LEU A 6 4.15 33.38 0.88
C LEU A 6 5.53 33.46 1.54
N SER A 7 6.43 32.53 1.22
CA SER A 7 7.80 32.54 1.75
C SER A 7 8.59 33.76 1.29
N SER A 8 8.31 34.27 0.07
CA SER A 8 8.99 35.48 -0.44
C SER A 8 8.58 36.76 0.30
N LEU A 9 7.37 36.78 0.84
CA LEU A 9 6.83 37.91 1.62
C LEU A 9 7.33 37.94 3.07
N LEU A 10 7.84 36.84 3.59
CA LEU A 10 8.35 36.76 4.95
C LEU A 10 9.73 37.42 5.07
N LYS A 11 9.89 38.25 6.08
CA LYS A 11 11.19 38.75 6.53
C LYS A 11 12.02 37.62 7.13
N ASN A 12 13.34 37.75 7.13
CA ASN A 12 14.21 36.83 7.84
C ASN A 12 13.87 36.86 9.34
N GLY A 13 13.78 35.68 9.97
CA GLY A 13 13.27 35.51 11.35
C GLY A 13 11.75 35.52 11.47
N GLY A 14 11.01 35.88 10.41
CA GLY A 14 9.54 35.89 10.41
C GLY A 14 8.96 34.47 10.50
N ARG A 15 7.78 34.33 11.15
CA ARG A 15 7.07 33.05 11.30
C ARG A 15 5.82 32.97 10.43
N MET A 16 5.50 31.77 9.99
CA MET A 16 4.28 31.45 9.23
C MET A 16 3.63 30.20 9.82
N GLY A 17 2.33 30.31 10.12
CA GLY A 17 1.49 29.16 10.42
C GLY A 17 0.55 28.90 9.24
N ILE A 18 0.49 27.65 8.75
CA ILE A 18 -0.33 27.30 7.59
C ILE A 18 -0.93 25.91 7.74
N ILE A 19 -2.19 25.76 7.30
CA ILE A 19 -2.88 24.46 7.21
C ILE A 19 -2.80 23.98 5.78
N ILE A 20 -2.33 22.75 5.58
CA ILE A 20 -2.20 22.11 4.25
C ILE A 20 -2.55 20.64 4.31
N PRO A 21 -3.01 20.03 3.18
CA PRO A 21 -3.20 18.61 3.08
C PRO A 21 -1.91 17.81 3.34
N LYS A 22 -1.98 16.70 4.10
CA LYS A 22 -0.80 15.91 4.49
C LYS A 22 -0.16 15.09 3.37
N GLY A 23 -0.81 14.93 2.22
CA GLY A 23 -0.35 14.03 1.15
C GLY A 23 1.10 14.25 0.71
N TRP A 24 1.67 15.43 0.90
CA TRP A 24 3.06 15.74 0.60
C TRP A 24 4.07 14.98 1.48
N MET A 25 3.67 14.58 2.68
CA MET A 25 4.57 13.88 3.62
C MET A 25 4.97 12.48 3.14
N ASP A 26 4.11 11.84 2.32
CA ASP A 26 4.29 10.43 1.96
C ASP A 26 4.27 10.19 0.44
N SER A 27 4.16 11.25 -0.39
CA SER A 27 4.11 11.14 -1.84
C SER A 27 5.44 11.51 -2.50
N LYS A 28 5.72 10.93 -3.68
CA LYS A 28 6.87 11.34 -4.50
C LYS A 28 6.83 12.83 -4.87
N HIS A 29 5.64 13.37 -5.11
CA HIS A 29 5.46 14.79 -5.42
C HIS A 29 5.79 15.71 -4.25
N GLY A 30 5.78 15.19 -3.02
CA GLY A 30 6.12 15.94 -1.82
C GLY A 30 7.62 16.11 -1.58
N ILE A 31 8.47 15.31 -2.23
CA ILE A 31 9.93 15.30 -1.97
C ILE A 31 10.56 16.68 -2.22
N GLU A 32 10.25 17.30 -3.32
CA GLU A 32 10.79 18.64 -3.64
C GLU A 32 10.25 19.71 -2.68
N PHE A 33 9.02 19.56 -2.23
CA PHE A 33 8.45 20.43 -1.20
C PHE A 33 9.13 20.22 0.17
N GLN A 34 9.41 18.98 0.56
CA GLN A 34 10.18 18.66 1.77
C GLN A 34 11.57 19.29 1.73
N LYS A 35 12.29 19.16 0.61
CA LYS A 35 13.60 19.80 0.40
C LYS A 35 13.51 21.31 0.48
N PHE A 36 12.47 21.91 -0.13
CA PHE A 36 12.23 23.36 -0.07
C PHE A 36 12.01 23.82 1.36
N LEU A 37 11.18 23.12 2.15
CA LEU A 37 10.95 23.45 3.57
C LEU A 37 12.25 23.37 4.37
N LEU A 38 12.99 22.29 4.25
CA LEU A 38 14.26 22.10 4.96
C LEU A 38 15.31 23.17 4.58
N LYS A 39 15.33 23.62 3.32
CA LYS A 39 16.31 24.61 2.83
C LYS A 39 16.01 26.02 3.32
N ASN A 40 14.74 26.40 3.39
CA ASN A 40 14.36 27.81 3.55
C ASN A 40 13.79 28.14 4.95
N PHE A 41 13.52 27.11 5.76
CA PHE A 41 12.87 27.32 7.06
C PHE A 41 13.50 26.47 8.17
N GLU A 42 13.45 27.00 9.36
CA GLU A 42 13.38 26.22 10.58
C GLU A 42 11.94 25.74 10.72
N ILE A 43 11.71 24.42 10.61
CA ILE A 43 10.40 23.81 10.80
C ILE A 43 10.22 23.61 12.31
N GLU A 44 9.55 24.55 12.97
CA GLU A 44 9.35 24.50 14.42
C GLU A 44 8.42 23.35 14.78
N PHE A 45 7.27 23.23 14.07
CA PHE A 45 6.29 22.17 14.33
C PHE A 45 5.62 21.68 13.05
N ILE A 46 5.38 20.36 13.01
CA ILE A 46 4.43 19.72 12.10
C ILE A 46 3.36 19.07 12.97
N ILE A 47 2.12 19.60 12.92
CA ILE A 47 1.05 19.22 13.84
C ILE A 47 -0.04 18.48 13.09
N ASP A 48 -0.40 17.32 13.60
CA ASP A 48 -1.47 16.44 13.11
C ASP A 48 -2.58 16.31 14.15
N PHE A 49 -3.82 16.20 13.70
CA PHE A 49 -4.99 15.99 14.53
C PHE A 49 -5.54 14.57 14.35
N SER A 50 -6.00 13.92 15.42
CA SER A 50 -6.57 12.56 15.35
C SER A 50 -7.98 12.53 14.75
N LYS A 51 -8.68 13.65 14.75
CA LYS A 51 -10.01 13.84 14.15
C LYS A 51 -9.90 14.80 12.98
N ASP A 52 -10.83 14.71 12.05
CA ASP A 52 -10.89 15.63 10.94
C ASP A 52 -11.06 17.07 11.47
N THR A 53 -10.31 17.99 10.90
CA THR A 53 -10.28 19.39 11.32
C THR A 53 -11.47 20.15 10.75
N PHE A 54 -11.99 19.67 9.62
CA PHE A 54 -13.14 20.23 8.91
C PHE A 54 -14.25 19.19 8.78
N ASP A 55 -15.47 19.53 9.15
CA ASP A 55 -16.61 18.59 9.17
C ASP A 55 -17.05 18.16 7.77
N ASP A 56 -16.83 18.99 6.74
CA ASP A 56 -17.35 18.78 5.38
C ASP A 56 -16.30 18.26 4.37
N VAL A 57 -15.04 18.07 4.77
CA VAL A 57 -13.96 17.73 3.85
C VAL A 57 -13.22 16.47 4.30
N ILE A 58 -13.28 15.42 3.49
CA ILE A 58 -12.57 14.14 3.73
C ILE A 58 -11.10 14.27 3.27
N VAL A 59 -10.37 15.26 3.78
CA VAL A 59 -8.94 15.44 3.50
C VAL A 59 -8.17 15.43 4.82
N GLU A 60 -7.17 14.58 4.91
CA GLU A 60 -6.24 14.63 6.03
C GLU A 60 -5.31 15.84 5.87
N ASP A 61 -5.32 16.75 6.83
CA ASP A 61 -4.53 17.98 6.87
C ASP A 61 -3.53 18.01 8.02
N CYS A 62 -2.61 18.96 7.97
CA CYS A 62 -1.66 19.26 9.03
C CYS A 62 -1.41 20.76 9.12
N VAL A 63 -0.97 21.20 10.29
CA VAL A 63 -0.49 22.56 10.51
C VAL A 63 1.04 22.56 10.48
N LEU A 64 1.61 23.46 9.69
CA LEU A 64 3.05 23.75 9.67
C LEU A 64 3.29 25.07 10.41
N ILE A 65 4.24 25.08 11.34
CA ILE A 65 4.78 26.30 11.95
C ILE A 65 6.23 26.42 11.49
N LEU A 66 6.47 27.44 10.69
CA LEU A 66 7.72 27.68 9.98
C LEU A 66 8.31 29.02 10.38
N LYS A 67 9.62 29.07 10.58
CA LYS A 67 10.37 30.32 10.79
C LYS A 67 11.38 30.47 9.66
N LYS A 68 11.38 31.61 8.98
CA LYS A 68 12.32 31.87 7.88
C LYS A 68 13.72 32.14 8.45
N VAL A 69 14.69 31.33 8.05
CA VAL A 69 16.08 31.41 8.52
C VAL A 69 17.04 31.07 7.42
N HIS A 70 18.28 31.56 7.52
CA HIS A 70 19.38 31.16 6.64
C HIS A 70 20.00 29.82 7.10
N GLU A 71 20.01 29.55 8.39
CA GLU A 71 20.46 28.29 9.00
C GLU A 71 19.32 27.69 9.80
N SER A 72 18.96 26.46 9.52
CA SER A 72 17.85 25.77 10.20
C SER A 72 18.35 24.98 11.41
N SER A 73 17.45 24.78 12.39
CA SER A 73 17.69 23.91 13.54
C SER A 73 18.05 22.47 13.12
N SER A 74 18.77 21.77 13.99
CA SER A 74 19.21 20.40 13.76
C SER A 74 18.06 19.38 13.71
N ARG A 75 16.84 19.75 14.18
CA ARG A 75 15.71 18.82 14.34
C ARG A 75 14.35 19.50 14.13
N VAL A 76 13.34 18.69 13.79
CA VAL A 76 11.94 19.08 13.58
C VAL A 76 11.06 18.43 14.64
N CYS A 77 10.09 19.16 15.18
CA CYS A 77 9.12 18.67 16.14
C CYS A 77 7.84 18.21 15.45
N PHE A 78 7.57 16.90 15.44
CA PHE A 78 6.31 16.31 15.00
C PHE A 78 5.38 16.14 16.19
N VAL A 79 4.16 16.66 16.07
CA VAL A 79 3.16 16.66 17.13
C VAL A 79 1.88 16.02 16.61
N ARG A 80 1.33 15.07 17.34
CA ARG A 80 -0.01 14.55 17.10
C ARG A 80 -0.90 14.78 18.30
N LEU A 81 -2.00 15.45 18.06
CA LEU A 81 -3.06 15.70 19.03
C LEU A 81 -4.13 14.64 18.91
N ASN A 82 -4.33 13.83 19.97
CA ASN A 82 -5.31 12.75 20.00
C ASN A 82 -6.69 13.20 20.50
N ASP A 83 -6.79 14.39 21.07
CA ASP A 83 -8.03 14.94 21.57
C ASP A 83 -7.98 16.48 21.58
N LYS A 84 -9.16 17.14 21.56
CA LYS A 84 -9.25 18.59 21.80
C LYS A 84 -8.73 18.87 23.20
N THR A 85 -7.83 19.81 23.33
CA THR A 85 -7.25 20.19 24.62
C THR A 85 -7.15 21.71 24.68
N ASN A 86 -7.55 22.23 25.84
CA ASN A 86 -7.46 23.66 26.17
C ASN A 86 -6.16 24.01 26.94
N GLU A 87 -5.28 23.02 27.16
CA GLU A 87 -4.00 23.22 27.83
C GLU A 87 -3.00 23.89 26.89
N ASN A 88 -2.09 24.69 27.46
CA ASN A 88 -0.96 25.24 26.71
C ASN A 88 0.06 24.13 26.36
N ILE A 89 -0.29 23.38 25.31
CA ILE A 89 0.47 22.20 24.84
C ILE A 89 1.86 22.59 24.38
N PHE A 90 1.98 23.72 23.70
CA PHE A 90 3.26 24.16 23.14
C PHE A 90 4.26 24.50 24.26
N GLU A 91 3.83 25.14 25.31
CA GLU A 91 4.66 25.40 26.48
C GLU A 91 5.18 24.09 27.11
N LYS A 92 4.30 23.09 27.23
CA LYS A 92 4.67 21.77 27.74
C LYS A 92 5.67 21.06 26.83
N ILE A 93 5.51 21.15 25.48
CA ILE A 93 6.42 20.59 24.50
C ILE A 93 7.79 21.27 24.59
N LEU A 94 7.81 22.58 24.56
CA LEU A 94 9.03 23.39 24.65
C LEU A 94 9.80 23.15 25.97
N LYS A 95 9.08 23.10 27.10
CA LYS A 95 9.67 22.83 28.40
C LYS A 95 10.30 21.43 28.50
N LYS A 96 9.66 20.40 27.93
CA LYS A 96 10.20 19.03 27.91
C LYS A 96 11.33 18.83 26.93
N ASN A 97 11.29 19.51 25.79
CA ASN A 97 12.31 19.52 24.73
C ASN A 97 12.83 18.11 24.30
N LYS A 98 11.99 17.08 24.37
CA LYS A 98 12.28 15.69 24.00
C LYS A 98 11.03 14.95 23.53
N SER A 99 11.21 13.86 22.81
CA SER A 99 10.11 12.98 22.38
C SER A 99 9.39 12.37 23.59
N PHE A 100 8.05 12.39 23.58
CA PHE A 100 7.24 11.78 24.62
C PHE A 100 5.83 11.45 24.12
N LYS A 101 5.13 10.64 24.89
CA LYS A 101 3.74 10.23 24.62
C LYS A 101 2.89 10.33 25.87
N THR A 102 1.67 10.81 25.69
CA THR A 102 0.58 10.78 26.67
C THR A 102 -0.69 10.23 26.02
N LYS A 103 -1.79 10.11 26.76
CA LYS A 103 -3.08 9.75 26.17
C LYS A 103 -3.56 10.75 25.11
N LYS A 104 -3.30 12.05 25.34
CA LYS A 104 -3.78 13.16 24.50
C LYS A 104 -2.78 13.65 23.45
N LEU A 105 -1.50 13.30 23.59
CA LEU A 105 -0.43 13.93 22.84
C LEU A 105 0.69 12.93 22.53
N PHE A 106 1.14 12.91 21.30
CA PHE A 106 2.38 12.28 20.87
C PHE A 106 3.32 13.33 20.29
N VAL A 107 4.56 13.35 20.75
CA VAL A 107 5.61 14.28 20.30
C VAL A 107 6.84 13.50 19.91
N SER A 108 7.35 13.74 18.71
CA SER A 108 8.58 13.16 18.21
C SER A 108 9.50 14.26 17.67
N TYR A 109 10.70 14.35 18.21
CA TYR A 109 11.77 15.16 17.64
C TYR A 109 12.58 14.30 16.69
N VAL A 110 12.75 14.77 15.46
CA VAL A 110 13.44 14.04 14.39
C VAL A 110 14.58 14.91 13.88
N GLU A 111 15.77 14.31 13.84
CA GLU A 111 16.96 14.99 13.33
C GLU A 111 16.82 15.28 11.83
N ARG A 112 17.32 16.44 11.42
CA ARG A 112 17.22 16.92 10.05
C ARG A 112 17.86 15.97 9.03
N ASN A 113 19.00 15.36 9.37
CA ASN A 113 19.68 14.39 8.50
C ASN A 113 18.78 13.17 8.19
N ILE A 114 18.00 12.69 9.18
CA ILE A 114 17.02 11.62 8.97
C ILE A 114 15.94 12.05 7.97
N LEU A 115 15.48 13.32 8.06
CA LEU A 115 14.45 13.85 7.17
C LEU A 115 14.96 14.10 5.74
N LEU A 116 16.25 14.30 5.55
CA LEU A 116 16.87 14.42 4.23
C LEU A 116 16.97 13.06 3.51
N GLU A 117 17.14 11.99 4.25
CA GLU A 117 17.27 10.63 3.72
C GLU A 117 15.91 9.91 3.58
N ASP A 118 14.96 10.24 4.46
CA ASP A 118 13.69 9.54 4.56
C ASP A 118 12.51 10.45 4.19
N HIS A 119 11.97 10.23 3.01
CA HIS A 119 10.88 11.03 2.46
C HIS A 119 9.46 10.62 2.91
N LYS A 120 9.33 9.66 3.83
CA LYS A 120 8.05 9.22 4.41
C LYS A 120 7.85 9.86 5.79
N TRP A 121 7.58 11.17 5.81
CA TRP A 121 7.52 11.96 7.05
C TRP A 121 6.27 11.68 7.90
N GLY A 122 5.18 11.20 7.31
CA GLY A 122 3.93 10.93 8.03
C GLY A 122 4.07 9.90 9.17
N LYS A 123 5.04 8.99 9.10
CA LYS A 123 5.34 8.03 10.15
C LYS A 123 5.83 8.67 11.45
N PHE A 124 6.56 9.81 11.36
CA PHE A 124 7.09 10.51 12.53
C PHE A 124 6.01 11.13 13.42
N LEU A 125 4.78 11.27 12.93
CA LEU A 125 3.61 11.67 13.71
C LEU A 125 3.09 10.54 14.62
N GLN A 126 3.65 9.33 14.56
CA GLN A 126 3.16 8.17 15.32
C GLN A 126 4.26 7.30 15.91
N MET A 127 5.49 7.41 15.41
CA MET A 127 6.64 6.61 15.80
C MET A 127 7.79 7.50 16.21
N SER A 128 8.52 7.06 17.25
CA SER A 128 9.78 7.71 17.61
C SER A 128 10.86 7.37 16.60
N SER A 129 11.88 8.23 16.46
CA SER A 129 13.06 7.98 15.62
C SER A 129 13.78 6.67 15.98
N ASN A 130 13.78 6.28 17.26
CA ASN A 130 14.37 5.01 17.71
C ASN A 130 13.63 3.80 17.12
N SER A 131 12.28 3.85 17.04
CA SER A 131 11.49 2.78 16.44
C SER A 131 11.74 2.63 14.93
N ILE A 132 12.20 3.67 14.27
CA ILE A 132 12.46 3.69 12.82
C ILE A 132 13.83 3.11 12.50
N LYS A 133 14.81 3.23 13.40
CA LYS A 133 16.15 2.61 13.25
C LYS A 133 16.09 1.10 13.05
N LEU A 134 15.02 0.45 13.55
CA LEU A 134 14.74 -0.97 13.29
C LEU A 134 14.77 -1.41 11.84
N LEU A 135 14.32 -0.54 10.95
CA LEU A 135 14.21 -0.85 9.52
C LEU A 135 15.55 -0.65 8.79
N GLN A 136 16.57 -0.19 9.50
CA GLN A 136 17.94 0.00 9.01
C GLN A 136 18.89 -1.14 9.41
N GLU A 137 18.36 -2.22 10.01
CA GLU A 137 19.15 -3.41 10.38
C GLU A 137 19.84 -4.03 9.15
N LYS A 138 21.13 -4.35 9.28
CA LYS A 138 21.98 -4.86 8.18
C LYS A 138 21.47 -6.17 7.55
N ASN A 139 20.69 -6.94 8.28
CA ASN A 139 20.15 -8.22 7.83
C ASN A 139 18.76 -8.11 7.16
N LEU A 140 18.27 -6.88 6.97
CA LEU A 140 17.02 -6.63 6.26
C LEU A 140 17.33 -6.05 4.87
N VAL A 141 16.77 -6.66 3.84
CA VAL A 141 16.93 -6.25 2.44
C VAL A 141 15.60 -6.01 1.77
N PRO A 142 15.52 -5.19 0.71
CA PRO A 142 14.24 -4.89 0.07
C PRO A 142 13.63 -6.11 -0.61
N LEU A 143 12.30 -6.15 -0.67
CA LEU A 143 11.53 -7.20 -1.35
C LEU A 143 11.95 -7.36 -2.82
N SER A 144 12.33 -6.28 -3.48
CA SER A 144 12.80 -6.28 -4.88
C SER A 144 14.01 -7.20 -5.12
N GLU A 145 14.79 -7.52 -4.09
CA GLU A 145 15.86 -8.51 -4.17
C GLU A 145 15.35 -9.94 -4.33
N PHE A 146 14.14 -10.22 -3.84
CA PHE A 146 13.58 -11.57 -3.75
C PHE A 146 12.37 -11.80 -4.66
N ALA A 147 11.72 -10.75 -5.11
CA ALA A 147 10.53 -10.87 -5.93
C ALA A 147 10.35 -9.69 -6.89
N GLU A 148 9.73 -9.98 -8.03
CA GLU A 148 9.17 -8.95 -8.90
C GLU A 148 7.75 -8.61 -8.44
N VAL A 149 7.44 -7.32 -8.41
CA VAL A 149 6.11 -6.83 -8.09
C VAL A 149 5.55 -6.11 -9.31
N SER A 150 4.39 -6.57 -9.76
CA SER A 150 3.68 -5.95 -10.87
C SER A 150 2.20 -5.75 -10.54
N ARG A 151 1.57 -4.83 -11.25
CA ARG A 151 0.12 -4.63 -11.13
C ARG A 151 -0.63 -5.75 -11.85
N GLY A 152 -1.76 -6.17 -11.29
CA GLY A 152 -2.68 -7.09 -11.97
C GLY A 152 -3.27 -6.48 -13.24
N ILE A 153 -4.13 -7.23 -13.91
CA ILE A 153 -4.61 -6.94 -15.25
C ILE A 153 -5.56 -5.73 -15.25
N GLY A 154 -5.18 -4.70 -15.98
CA GLY A 154 -6.03 -3.58 -16.34
C GLY A 154 -6.59 -3.79 -17.75
N THR A 155 -7.90 -3.87 -17.87
CA THR A 155 -8.59 -4.15 -19.13
C THR A 155 -9.00 -2.91 -19.89
N ASN A 156 -8.92 -1.72 -19.28
CA ASN A 156 -9.53 -0.46 -19.74
C ASN A 156 -11.07 -0.52 -19.90
N TRP A 157 -11.66 -1.70 -19.96
CA TRP A 157 -13.12 -1.91 -20.00
C TRP A 157 -13.52 -3.23 -19.31
N ASN A 158 -13.67 -3.16 -17.99
CA ASN A 158 -13.99 -4.35 -17.21
C ASN A 158 -15.29 -5.03 -17.63
N ASP A 159 -16.33 -4.27 -17.93
CA ASP A 159 -17.68 -4.80 -18.29
C ASP A 159 -17.65 -5.64 -19.57
N PHE A 160 -16.65 -5.45 -20.43
CA PHE A 160 -16.45 -6.27 -21.62
C PHE A 160 -15.54 -7.48 -21.35
N PHE A 161 -14.42 -7.26 -20.64
CA PHE A 161 -13.42 -8.32 -20.49
C PHE A 161 -13.64 -9.22 -19.27
N ILE A 162 -14.39 -8.78 -18.25
CA ILE A 162 -14.64 -9.56 -17.02
C ILE A 162 -16.09 -10.07 -17.08
N LEU A 163 -16.24 -11.37 -17.33
CA LEU A 163 -17.53 -12.00 -17.56
C LEU A 163 -17.97 -12.80 -16.33
N ASP A 164 -19.27 -12.73 -16.08
CA ASP A 164 -19.97 -13.65 -15.19
C ASP A 164 -20.59 -14.84 -15.98
N GLU A 165 -21.00 -15.87 -15.27
CA GLU A 165 -21.61 -17.06 -15.88
C GLU A 165 -22.87 -16.73 -16.68
N LYS A 166 -23.64 -15.71 -16.25
CA LYS A 166 -24.84 -15.29 -16.96
C LYS A 166 -24.51 -14.77 -18.37
N THR A 167 -23.52 -13.91 -18.49
CA THR A 167 -23.07 -13.35 -19.77
C THR A 167 -22.48 -14.45 -20.67
N ILE A 168 -21.67 -15.35 -20.09
CA ILE A 168 -21.09 -16.49 -20.82
C ILE A 168 -22.18 -17.35 -21.43
N ASN A 169 -23.19 -17.73 -20.66
CA ASN A 169 -24.29 -18.55 -21.12
C ASN A 169 -25.20 -17.81 -22.13
N GLN A 170 -25.43 -16.51 -21.94
CA GLN A 170 -26.25 -15.70 -22.84
C GLN A 170 -25.68 -15.65 -24.26
N PHE A 171 -24.36 -15.60 -24.40
CA PHE A 171 -23.67 -15.48 -25.68
C PHE A 171 -23.02 -16.80 -26.15
N ASP A 172 -23.18 -17.87 -25.39
CA ASP A 172 -22.56 -19.17 -25.66
C ASP A 172 -21.02 -19.05 -25.90
N ILE A 173 -20.33 -18.35 -24.97
CA ILE A 173 -18.89 -18.09 -25.11
C ILE A 173 -18.10 -19.36 -24.75
N PRO A 174 -17.31 -19.91 -25.68
CA PRO A 174 -16.56 -21.14 -25.44
C PRO A 174 -15.50 -21.01 -24.36
N ASN A 175 -15.28 -22.08 -23.59
CA ASN A 175 -14.35 -22.12 -22.45
C ASN A 175 -12.88 -21.84 -22.80
N ASN A 176 -12.46 -22.13 -24.04
CA ASN A 176 -11.10 -21.86 -24.51
C ASN A 176 -10.77 -20.35 -24.60
N PHE A 177 -11.79 -19.46 -24.59
CA PHE A 177 -11.62 -18.03 -24.52
C PHE A 177 -11.75 -17.46 -23.08
N LEU A 178 -11.88 -18.33 -22.09
CA LEU A 178 -12.16 -17.94 -20.71
C LEU A 178 -11.02 -18.34 -19.78
N THR A 179 -10.46 -17.38 -19.07
CA THR A 179 -9.47 -17.63 -18.03
C THR A 179 -9.98 -17.13 -16.68
N LYS A 180 -9.88 -17.97 -15.65
CA LYS A 180 -10.35 -17.60 -14.30
C LYS A 180 -9.57 -16.43 -13.73
N ILE A 181 -10.29 -15.43 -13.22
CA ILE A 181 -9.73 -14.20 -12.66
C ILE A 181 -10.38 -13.81 -11.33
N ILE A 182 -9.60 -13.36 -10.37
CA ILE A 182 -10.09 -12.73 -9.15
C ILE A 182 -10.23 -11.22 -9.42
N SER A 183 -11.47 -10.78 -9.65
CA SER A 183 -11.78 -9.40 -10.02
C SER A 183 -11.84 -8.42 -8.85
N SER A 184 -11.98 -8.92 -7.61
CA SER A 184 -12.11 -8.08 -6.41
C SER A 184 -11.55 -8.75 -5.16
N PRO A 185 -10.90 -7.99 -4.25
CA PRO A 185 -10.47 -8.51 -2.95
C PRO A 185 -11.59 -9.11 -2.10
N LYS A 186 -12.83 -8.67 -2.31
CA LYS A 186 -14.02 -9.22 -1.62
C LYS A 186 -14.30 -10.69 -1.97
N LYS A 187 -13.76 -11.18 -3.08
CA LYS A 187 -13.94 -12.57 -3.54
C LYS A 187 -12.97 -13.54 -2.87
N VAL A 188 -11.99 -13.05 -2.12
CA VAL A 188 -11.02 -13.86 -1.41
C VAL A 188 -11.24 -13.71 0.10
N ASN A 189 -11.53 -14.83 0.76
CA ASN A 189 -11.78 -14.88 2.19
C ASN A 189 -10.74 -15.72 2.96
N LYS A 190 -9.85 -16.44 2.24
CA LYS A 190 -8.79 -17.29 2.80
C LYS A 190 -7.40 -16.80 2.40
N LEU A 191 -6.40 -17.21 3.14
CA LEU A 191 -4.99 -16.88 2.88
C LEU A 191 -4.36 -17.74 1.77
N ASP A 192 -5.09 -18.74 1.25
CA ASP A 192 -4.73 -19.52 0.07
C ASP A 192 -5.97 -19.73 -0.82
N THR A 193 -5.75 -19.64 -2.12
CA THR A 193 -6.80 -19.85 -3.14
C THR A 193 -7.13 -21.34 -3.38
N THR A 194 -6.58 -22.27 -2.62
CA THR A 194 -6.83 -23.71 -2.78
C THR A 194 -8.30 -24.07 -2.62
N ASN A 195 -9.02 -23.37 -1.73
CA ASN A 195 -10.44 -23.62 -1.43
C ASN A 195 -11.27 -22.36 -1.66
N GLU A 196 -12.48 -22.52 -2.18
CA GLU A 196 -13.60 -21.55 -2.21
C GLU A 196 -13.18 -20.07 -2.45
N VAL A 197 -12.69 -19.79 -3.65
CA VAL A 197 -12.55 -18.42 -4.13
C VAL A 197 -13.66 -18.18 -5.15
N ASN A 198 -14.45 -17.15 -4.95
CA ASN A 198 -15.35 -16.67 -5.99
C ASN A 198 -14.51 -16.00 -7.08
N PHE A 199 -14.62 -16.46 -8.30
CA PHE A 199 -13.91 -15.90 -9.44
C PHE A 199 -14.89 -15.45 -10.52
N ASP A 200 -14.40 -14.65 -11.44
CA ASP A 200 -15.03 -14.33 -12.72
C ASP A 200 -14.19 -14.96 -13.84
N TYR A 201 -14.57 -14.69 -15.05
CA TYR A 201 -13.82 -15.10 -16.22
C TYR A 201 -13.28 -13.87 -16.95
N LEU A 202 -11.99 -13.88 -17.25
CA LEU A 202 -11.39 -12.94 -18.19
C LEU A 202 -11.56 -13.49 -19.59
N LEU A 203 -12.17 -12.69 -20.46
CA LEU A 203 -12.19 -12.97 -21.89
C LEU A 203 -10.77 -12.81 -22.45
N THR A 204 -10.20 -13.88 -22.98
CA THR A 204 -8.83 -13.93 -23.51
C THR A 204 -8.88 -14.35 -24.97
N ILE A 205 -8.72 -13.40 -25.87
CA ILE A 205 -8.69 -13.60 -27.32
C ILE A 205 -7.31 -13.17 -27.80
N HIS A 206 -6.52 -14.09 -28.34
CA HIS A 206 -5.12 -13.83 -28.69
C HIS A 206 -4.89 -13.52 -30.17
N THR A 207 -5.90 -13.75 -31.01
CA THR A 207 -5.85 -13.51 -32.45
C THR A 207 -7.14 -12.80 -32.92
N PRO A 208 -7.11 -11.98 -33.97
CA PRO A 208 -8.31 -11.39 -34.56
C PRO A 208 -9.33 -12.43 -35.02
N LEU A 209 -10.61 -12.04 -35.08
CA LEU A 209 -11.74 -12.94 -35.38
C LEU A 209 -11.75 -13.58 -36.77
N ASP A 210 -11.11 -12.98 -37.75
CA ASP A 210 -11.03 -13.54 -39.12
C ASP A 210 -10.44 -14.96 -39.19
N SER A 211 -9.83 -15.38 -38.06
CA SER A 211 -9.31 -16.75 -37.89
C SER A 211 -10.34 -17.75 -37.31
N PHE A 212 -11.60 -17.30 -37.02
CA PHE A 212 -12.56 -18.10 -36.24
C PHE A 212 -13.90 -18.28 -36.99
N ASN A 213 -13.92 -19.02 -38.08
CA ASN A 213 -15.14 -19.22 -38.88
C ASN A 213 -16.30 -19.92 -38.14
N ASP A 214 -16.07 -20.50 -36.94
CA ASP A 214 -17.03 -21.37 -36.26
C ASP A 214 -17.59 -20.80 -34.92
N PHE A 215 -17.23 -19.56 -34.51
CA PHE A 215 -17.60 -19.06 -33.19
C PHE A 215 -18.60 -17.89 -33.24
N THR A 216 -19.83 -18.17 -33.63
CA THR A 216 -20.91 -17.17 -33.80
C THR A 216 -21.25 -16.44 -32.50
N GLY A 217 -21.15 -17.08 -31.32
CA GLY A 217 -21.50 -16.48 -30.03
C GLY A 217 -20.52 -15.38 -29.60
N ILE A 218 -19.23 -15.63 -29.73
CA ILE A 218 -18.19 -14.66 -29.37
C ILE A 218 -18.18 -13.47 -30.33
N GLN A 219 -18.39 -13.72 -31.62
CA GLN A 219 -18.52 -12.65 -32.62
C GLN A 219 -19.71 -11.75 -32.30
N LYS A 220 -20.88 -12.33 -32.03
CA LYS A 220 -22.07 -11.58 -31.62
C LYS A 220 -21.83 -10.74 -30.35
N TYR A 221 -21.09 -11.30 -29.38
CA TYR A 221 -20.72 -10.58 -28.17
C TYR A 221 -19.84 -9.35 -28.46
N ILE A 222 -18.84 -9.50 -29.32
CA ILE A 222 -17.94 -8.42 -29.73
C ILE A 222 -18.72 -7.36 -30.51
N ASP A 223 -19.55 -7.73 -31.48
CA ASP A 223 -20.34 -6.79 -32.30
C ASP A 223 -21.28 -5.95 -31.48
N VAL A 224 -22.01 -6.57 -30.54
CA VAL A 224 -22.91 -5.85 -29.61
C VAL A 224 -22.13 -4.84 -28.76
N ASN A 225 -20.96 -5.22 -28.29
CA ASN A 225 -20.17 -4.34 -27.44
C ASN A 225 -19.40 -3.29 -28.27
N TYR A 226 -19.00 -3.58 -29.49
CA TYR A 226 -18.43 -2.57 -30.39
C TYR A 226 -19.41 -1.43 -30.64
N LYS A 227 -20.68 -1.70 -30.88
CA LYS A 227 -21.71 -0.67 -30.99
C LYS A 227 -21.78 0.22 -29.75
N LYS A 228 -21.73 -0.38 -28.54
CA LYS A 228 -21.67 0.38 -27.28
C LYS A 228 -20.42 1.25 -27.14
N ILE A 229 -19.28 0.85 -27.72
CA ILE A 229 -18.06 1.68 -27.74
C ILE A 229 -18.26 2.92 -28.60
N LEU A 230 -18.88 2.77 -29.75
CA LEU A 230 -19.13 3.88 -30.68
C LEU A 230 -20.02 4.97 -30.08
N GLU A 231 -20.92 4.60 -29.16
CA GLU A 231 -21.78 5.52 -28.41
C GLU A 231 -21.03 6.31 -27.32
N LYS A 232 -19.81 5.89 -26.91
CA LYS A 232 -19.04 6.58 -25.89
C LYS A 232 -18.52 7.94 -26.36
N SER A 233 -18.17 8.79 -25.38
CA SER A 233 -17.54 10.09 -25.62
C SER A 233 -16.32 9.98 -26.55
N ASN A 234 -16.14 10.93 -27.45
CA ASN A 234 -14.99 11.00 -28.38
C ASN A 234 -13.63 11.10 -27.68
N ASN A 235 -13.60 11.51 -26.40
CA ASN A 235 -12.38 11.54 -25.59
C ASN A 235 -12.02 10.19 -24.96
N SER A 236 -12.88 9.17 -25.10
CA SER A 236 -12.61 7.83 -24.57
C SER A 236 -11.42 7.20 -25.27
N VAL A 237 -10.40 6.81 -24.49
CA VAL A 237 -9.23 6.07 -24.99
C VAL A 237 -9.65 4.77 -25.69
N LEU A 238 -10.63 4.06 -25.13
CA LEU A 238 -11.15 2.83 -25.67
C LEU A 238 -11.80 3.04 -27.05
N LYS A 239 -12.62 4.11 -27.22
CA LYS A 239 -13.20 4.45 -28.51
C LYS A 239 -12.16 4.75 -29.55
N LYS A 240 -11.13 5.53 -29.19
CA LYS A 240 -10.01 5.82 -30.10
C LYS A 240 -9.27 4.55 -30.51
N GLN A 241 -9.01 3.63 -29.58
CA GLN A 241 -8.39 2.34 -29.86
C GLN A 241 -9.25 1.46 -30.77
N ALA A 242 -10.56 1.40 -30.51
CA ALA A 242 -11.50 0.62 -31.32
C ALA A 242 -11.64 1.14 -32.74
N LEU A 243 -11.61 2.47 -32.93
CA LEU A 243 -11.66 3.10 -34.27
C LEU A 243 -10.35 2.92 -35.06
N LEU A 244 -9.19 2.91 -34.36
CA LEU A 244 -7.89 2.72 -35.02
C LEU A 244 -7.60 1.27 -35.35
N ASN A 245 -8.13 0.32 -34.57
CA ASN A 245 -7.87 -1.10 -34.65
C ASN A 245 -9.19 -1.88 -34.57
N SER A 246 -10.11 -1.66 -35.53
CA SER A 246 -11.47 -2.22 -35.54
C SER A 246 -11.46 -3.75 -35.37
N ASP A 247 -10.48 -4.41 -35.93
CA ASP A 247 -10.41 -5.86 -36.03
C ASP A 247 -9.64 -6.52 -34.87
N SER A 248 -9.01 -5.74 -34.00
CA SER A 248 -8.15 -6.25 -32.92
C SER A 248 -8.25 -5.54 -31.55
N TRP A 249 -9.19 -4.60 -31.38
CA TRP A 249 -9.36 -3.85 -30.13
C TRP A 249 -9.65 -4.74 -28.90
N TYR A 250 -10.21 -5.92 -29.14
CA TYR A 250 -10.57 -6.93 -28.14
C TYR A 250 -9.47 -7.97 -27.90
N VAL A 251 -8.39 -7.93 -28.69
CA VAL A 251 -7.27 -8.87 -28.56
C VAL A 251 -6.50 -8.62 -27.28
N THR A 252 -6.25 -9.68 -26.52
CA THR A 252 -5.58 -9.62 -25.23
C THR A 252 -4.16 -10.17 -25.30
N LYS A 253 -3.30 -9.65 -24.44
CA LYS A 253 -1.97 -10.24 -24.20
C LYS A 253 -2.11 -11.57 -23.47
N SER A 254 -1.11 -12.42 -23.59
CA SER A 254 -0.95 -13.56 -22.69
C SER A 254 -0.57 -13.07 -21.28
N PHE A 255 -1.29 -13.56 -20.27
CA PHE A 255 -1.06 -13.22 -18.87
C PHE A 255 -0.58 -14.44 -18.09
N LYS A 256 0.35 -14.23 -17.17
CA LYS A 256 0.83 -15.29 -16.28
C LYS A 256 0.37 -15.02 -14.85
N PRO A 257 -0.21 -16.00 -14.15
CA PRO A 257 -0.56 -15.87 -12.76
C PRO A 257 0.68 -15.83 -11.88
N SER A 258 0.60 -15.10 -10.77
CA SER A 258 1.66 -15.05 -9.76
C SER A 258 1.32 -15.99 -8.59
N PRO A 259 2.30 -16.61 -7.93
CA PRO A 259 2.07 -17.48 -6.77
C PRO A 259 1.66 -16.75 -5.50
N ILE A 260 1.93 -15.44 -5.39
CA ILE A 260 1.49 -14.60 -4.29
C ILE A 260 0.82 -13.35 -4.86
N ILE A 261 -0.30 -12.97 -4.27
CA ILE A 261 -1.06 -11.77 -4.64
C ILE A 261 -1.34 -10.91 -3.41
N PHE A 262 -1.51 -9.60 -3.63
CA PHE A 262 -1.74 -8.64 -2.56
C PHE A 262 -2.68 -7.52 -3.01
N SER A 263 -3.72 -7.23 -2.21
CA SER A 263 -4.57 -6.06 -2.45
C SER A 263 -3.89 -4.78 -1.97
N TYR A 264 -3.64 -3.85 -2.87
CA TYR A 264 -2.95 -2.61 -2.53
C TYR A 264 -3.85 -1.52 -1.90
N ILE A 265 -5.16 -1.76 -1.89
CA ILE A 265 -6.14 -0.92 -1.19
C ILE A 265 -6.55 -1.66 0.07
N ILE A 266 -6.09 -1.16 1.21
CA ILE A 266 -6.20 -1.83 2.49
C ILE A 266 -7.12 -1.02 3.41
N ARG A 267 -8.07 -1.67 4.05
CA ARG A 267 -8.86 -1.10 5.15
C ARG A 267 -8.36 -1.61 6.49
N LYS A 268 -8.78 -2.79 6.91
CA LYS A 268 -8.37 -3.39 8.19
C LYS A 268 -7.30 -4.47 8.00
N SER A 269 -7.52 -5.37 7.06
CA SER A 269 -6.68 -6.55 6.85
C SER A 269 -5.59 -6.31 5.83
N LYS A 270 -4.36 -6.70 6.15
CA LYS A 270 -3.14 -6.50 5.36
C LYS A 270 -2.48 -7.85 5.11
N PHE A 271 -3.10 -8.72 4.30
CA PHE A 271 -2.58 -10.06 4.07
C PHE A 271 -2.18 -10.25 2.62
N PHE A 272 -1.04 -10.91 2.46
CA PHE A 272 -0.60 -11.51 1.22
C PHE A 272 -1.29 -12.88 1.12
N ILE A 273 -1.75 -13.20 -0.07
CA ILE A 273 -2.55 -14.38 -0.33
C ILE A 273 -1.75 -15.32 -1.23
N LYS A 274 -1.63 -16.57 -0.85
CA LYS A 274 -1.03 -17.60 -1.70
C LYS A 274 -2.00 -17.99 -2.80
N ASN A 275 -1.55 -17.93 -4.05
CA ASN A 275 -2.38 -18.18 -5.23
C ASN A 275 -2.14 -19.58 -5.79
N SER A 276 -2.39 -20.61 -4.97
CA SER A 276 -2.12 -22.03 -5.32
C SER A 276 -2.92 -22.51 -6.54
N LYS A 277 -4.10 -21.95 -6.79
CA LYS A 277 -4.94 -22.26 -7.97
C LYS A 277 -4.54 -21.48 -9.22
N LYS A 278 -3.51 -20.62 -9.14
CA LYS A 278 -2.98 -19.85 -10.28
C LYS A 278 -4.05 -19.01 -10.99
N TYR A 279 -4.94 -18.38 -10.25
CA TYR A 279 -5.89 -17.41 -10.80
C TYR A 279 -5.15 -16.18 -11.30
N LEU A 280 -5.62 -15.62 -12.41
CA LEU A 280 -5.27 -14.25 -12.78
C LEU A 280 -5.89 -13.26 -11.79
N VAL A 281 -5.35 -12.06 -11.69
CA VAL A 281 -5.90 -11.03 -10.81
C VAL A 281 -6.05 -9.71 -11.55
N ARG A 282 -7.12 -8.98 -11.21
CA ARG A 282 -7.37 -7.64 -11.75
C ARG A 282 -6.44 -6.60 -11.13
N ASP A 283 -6.42 -5.43 -11.70
CA ASP A 283 -5.56 -4.28 -11.39
C ASP A 283 -5.73 -3.67 -9.98
N ASN A 284 -6.67 -4.18 -9.19
CA ASN A 284 -6.81 -3.90 -7.76
C ASN A 284 -5.95 -4.81 -6.85
N PHE A 285 -5.21 -5.72 -7.46
CA PHE A 285 -4.17 -6.54 -6.84
C PHE A 285 -2.79 -6.25 -7.43
N TYR A 286 -1.78 -6.60 -6.68
CA TYR A 286 -0.40 -6.78 -7.15
C TYR A 286 -0.07 -8.26 -7.23
N ASN A 287 0.68 -8.62 -8.26
CA ASN A 287 1.35 -9.89 -8.45
C ASN A 287 2.73 -9.82 -7.80
N ILE A 288 3.09 -10.84 -7.04
CA ILE A 288 4.42 -10.98 -6.43
C ILE A 288 5.01 -12.30 -6.91
N LEU A 289 5.99 -12.19 -7.80
CA LEU A 289 6.67 -13.31 -8.42
C LEU A 289 8.04 -13.52 -7.78
N PRO A 290 8.24 -14.57 -6.96
CA PRO A 290 9.52 -14.89 -6.34
C PRO A 290 10.64 -15.14 -7.36
N LYS A 291 11.85 -14.66 -7.03
CA LYS A 291 13.10 -14.89 -7.78
C LYS A 291 13.93 -15.95 -7.06
N GLU A 292 13.96 -17.17 -7.59
CA GLU A 292 14.82 -18.26 -7.10
C GLU A 292 14.75 -18.54 -5.58
N ILE A 293 13.62 -18.20 -4.95
CA ILE A 293 13.35 -18.44 -3.54
C ILE A 293 12.06 -19.24 -3.35
N ASP A 294 11.97 -19.95 -2.25
CA ASP A 294 10.79 -20.74 -1.91
C ASP A 294 9.57 -19.83 -1.63
N VAL A 295 8.46 -20.13 -2.31
CA VAL A 295 7.18 -19.41 -2.19
C VAL A 295 6.65 -19.41 -0.76
N GLU A 296 6.79 -20.54 -0.04
CA GLU A 296 6.31 -20.68 1.34
C GLU A 296 7.11 -19.81 2.29
N VAL A 297 8.43 -19.74 2.10
CA VAL A 297 9.30 -18.85 2.91
C VAL A 297 8.89 -17.40 2.69
N LEU A 298 8.75 -16.98 1.43
CA LEU A 298 8.36 -15.61 1.11
C LEU A 298 6.96 -15.28 1.65
N PHE A 299 6.00 -16.18 1.49
CA PHE A 299 4.64 -16.01 1.98
C PHE A 299 4.59 -15.85 3.51
N ALA A 300 5.36 -16.66 4.26
CA ALA A 300 5.46 -16.52 5.70
C ALA A 300 6.01 -15.15 6.09
N LEU A 301 7.14 -14.73 5.51
CA LEU A 301 7.79 -13.46 5.81
C LEU A 301 6.88 -12.28 5.49
N LEU A 302 6.21 -12.27 4.35
CA LEU A 302 5.30 -11.21 3.92
C LEU A 302 4.08 -11.04 4.86
N ASN A 303 3.66 -12.10 5.55
CA ASN A 303 2.55 -12.06 6.51
C ASN A 303 2.98 -11.84 7.97
N SER A 304 4.24 -11.50 8.22
CA SER A 304 4.73 -11.17 9.55
C SER A 304 4.25 -9.81 10.06
N SER A 305 4.30 -9.62 11.38
CA SER A 305 4.00 -8.32 12.00
C SER A 305 5.01 -7.24 11.58
N LEU A 306 6.26 -7.61 11.29
CA LEU A 306 7.27 -6.69 10.76
C LEU A 306 6.82 -6.06 9.44
N ILE A 307 6.33 -6.86 8.50
CA ILE A 307 5.82 -6.36 7.22
C ILE A 307 4.50 -5.61 7.40
N SER A 308 3.61 -6.09 8.26
CA SER A 308 2.35 -5.39 8.58
C SER A 308 2.61 -3.99 9.14
N LEU A 309 3.62 -3.83 10.01
CA LEU A 309 4.05 -2.53 10.52
C LEU A 309 4.62 -1.64 9.41
N GLN A 310 5.51 -2.17 8.57
CA GLN A 310 6.08 -1.41 7.46
C GLN A 310 5.00 -0.90 6.51
N LEU A 311 4.00 -1.70 6.18
CA LEU A 311 2.87 -1.27 5.35
C LEU A 311 2.13 -0.06 5.95
N GLU A 312 1.93 -0.03 7.28
CA GLU A 312 1.35 1.14 7.96
C GLU A 312 2.27 2.38 7.90
N MET A 313 3.59 2.17 7.87
CA MET A 313 4.57 3.27 7.86
C MET A 313 4.73 3.90 6.48
N ILE A 314 4.73 3.09 5.42
CA ILE A 314 5.04 3.55 4.06
C ILE A 314 3.79 3.87 3.23
N GLY A 315 2.64 3.28 3.59
CA GLY A 315 1.40 3.42 2.83
C GLY A 315 0.82 4.81 2.92
N ARG A 316 0.22 5.25 1.82
CA ARG A 316 -0.48 6.54 1.77
C ARG A 316 -1.85 6.42 2.40
N ARG A 317 -2.15 7.34 3.27
CA ARG A 317 -3.44 7.42 3.96
C ARG A 317 -4.42 8.23 3.15
N TYR A 318 -5.63 7.71 3.06
CA TYR A 318 -6.78 8.36 2.45
C TYR A 318 -7.91 8.44 3.48
N GLY A 319 -8.86 9.30 3.25
CA GLY A 319 -10.05 9.39 4.08
C GLY A 319 -10.72 8.03 4.33
N ASN A 320 -11.53 7.93 5.36
CA ASN A 320 -12.21 6.71 5.80
C ASN A 320 -11.27 5.54 6.17
N GLY A 321 -10.08 5.86 6.67
CA GLY A 321 -9.13 4.86 7.17
C GLY A 321 -8.57 3.92 6.09
N VAL A 322 -8.56 4.35 4.83
CA VAL A 322 -7.98 3.59 3.72
C VAL A 322 -6.48 3.82 3.65
N LEU A 323 -5.73 2.72 3.48
CA LEU A 323 -4.31 2.73 3.19
C LEU A 323 -4.09 2.23 1.77
N LYS A 324 -3.32 2.96 0.98
CA LYS A 324 -2.96 2.59 -0.40
C LYS A 324 -1.45 2.44 -0.50
N ILE A 325 -1.02 1.29 -1.00
CA ILE A 325 0.40 0.98 -1.24
C ILE A 325 0.67 1.09 -2.75
N GLN A 326 1.78 1.69 -3.13
CA GLN A 326 2.24 1.71 -4.53
C GLN A 326 3.20 0.55 -4.79
N VAL A 327 3.39 0.19 -6.07
CA VAL A 327 4.32 -0.90 -6.47
C VAL A 327 5.72 -0.66 -5.90
N TYR A 328 6.28 0.53 -6.08
CA TYR A 328 7.62 0.85 -5.59
C TYR A 328 7.73 0.82 -4.05
N GLU A 329 6.64 1.21 -3.33
CA GLU A 329 6.58 1.13 -1.88
C GLU A 329 6.59 -0.31 -1.40
N LEU A 330 5.89 -1.19 -2.13
CA LEU A 330 5.90 -2.62 -1.84
C LEU A 330 7.27 -3.26 -2.12
N GLN A 331 7.94 -2.85 -3.22
CA GLN A 331 9.28 -3.30 -3.58
C GLN A 331 10.34 -2.91 -2.54
N ASP A 332 10.16 -1.80 -1.86
CA ASP A 332 11.07 -1.27 -0.83
C ASP A 332 10.87 -1.89 0.56
N LEU A 333 9.83 -2.73 0.77
CA LEU A 333 9.63 -3.44 2.04
C LEU A 333 10.87 -4.23 2.43
N LYS A 334 11.29 -4.08 3.68
CA LYS A 334 12.49 -4.74 4.21
C LYS A 334 12.15 -6.09 4.81
N LEU A 335 12.70 -7.15 4.22
CA LEU A 335 12.56 -8.53 4.69
C LEU A 335 13.90 -9.07 5.21
N PRO A 336 13.87 -10.08 6.09
CA PRO A 336 15.07 -10.86 6.43
C PRO A 336 15.79 -11.35 5.17
N ASN A 337 17.10 -11.24 5.14
CA ASN A 337 17.90 -11.69 3.98
C ASN A 337 17.82 -13.21 3.84
N ILE A 338 16.95 -13.69 2.95
CA ILE A 338 16.67 -15.11 2.73
C ILE A 338 17.92 -15.85 2.20
N ARG A 339 18.81 -15.15 1.45
CA ARG A 339 20.02 -15.77 0.86
C ARG A 339 20.98 -16.30 1.92
N ILE A 340 21.08 -15.62 3.06
CA ILE A 340 21.95 -16.02 4.18
C ILE A 340 21.21 -16.81 5.26
N MET A 341 19.90 -17.07 5.06
CA MET A 341 19.08 -17.77 6.04
C MET A 341 19.39 -19.27 6.05
N PRO A 342 19.76 -19.87 7.20
CA PRO A 342 20.00 -21.30 7.29
C PRO A 342 18.80 -22.14 6.85
N LYS A 343 19.04 -23.26 6.15
CA LYS A 343 17.97 -24.17 5.69
C LYS A 343 17.02 -24.61 6.80
N LYS A 344 17.55 -24.84 8.02
CA LYS A 344 16.71 -25.17 9.20
C LYS A 344 15.73 -24.07 9.57
N VAL A 345 16.12 -22.80 9.40
CA VAL A 345 15.23 -21.64 9.65
C VAL A 345 14.19 -21.53 8.56
N GLN A 346 14.59 -21.68 7.29
CA GLN A 346 13.66 -21.71 6.15
C GLN A 346 12.61 -22.83 6.32
N GLN A 347 13.04 -24.03 6.74
CA GLN A 347 12.11 -25.14 6.97
C GLN A 347 11.05 -24.85 8.02
N LYS A 348 11.43 -24.18 9.14
CA LYS A 348 10.45 -23.72 10.15
C LYS A 348 9.45 -22.71 9.57
N LEU A 349 9.91 -21.79 8.73
CA LEU A 349 9.01 -20.83 8.06
C LEU A 349 8.05 -21.55 7.11
N ILE A 350 8.52 -22.56 6.34
CA ILE A 350 7.68 -23.38 5.46
C ILE A 350 6.57 -24.09 6.26
N GLU A 351 6.91 -24.65 7.41
CA GLU A 351 5.94 -25.33 8.27
C GLU A 351 4.86 -24.37 8.80
N GLU A 352 5.25 -23.19 9.27
CA GLU A 352 4.29 -22.20 9.75
C GLU A 352 3.50 -21.56 8.60
N SER A 353 4.11 -21.39 7.41
CA SER A 353 3.43 -20.97 6.18
C SER A 353 2.29 -21.90 5.80
N LYS A 354 2.55 -23.21 5.76
CA LYS A 354 1.54 -24.24 5.45
C LYS A 354 0.39 -24.26 6.47
N LYS A 355 0.64 -23.93 7.72
CA LYS A 355 -0.41 -23.77 8.74
C LYS A 355 -1.19 -22.48 8.50
N LEU A 356 -0.49 -21.36 8.26
CA LEU A 356 -1.09 -20.06 8.04
C LEU A 356 -2.03 -20.04 6.83
N SER A 357 -1.65 -20.70 5.73
CA SER A 357 -2.42 -20.76 4.50
C SER A 357 -3.82 -21.38 4.65
N LYS A 358 -4.07 -22.15 5.71
CA LYS A 358 -5.37 -22.79 5.98
C LYS A 358 -6.42 -21.84 6.57
N PHE A 359 -5.99 -20.71 7.13
CA PHE A 359 -6.88 -19.78 7.81
C PHE A 359 -7.67 -18.87 6.87
N ARG A 360 -8.83 -18.42 7.35
CA ARG A 360 -9.54 -17.29 6.73
C ARG A 360 -8.85 -15.98 7.11
N ILE A 361 -9.04 -14.97 6.27
CA ILE A 361 -8.45 -13.64 6.47
C ILE A 361 -8.90 -13.01 7.81
N HIS A 362 -10.10 -13.33 8.28
CA HIS A 362 -10.69 -12.76 9.50
C HIS A 362 -10.57 -13.67 10.75
N ASP A 363 -9.94 -14.84 10.64
CA ASP A 363 -9.74 -15.72 11.81
C ASP A 363 -8.70 -15.13 12.77
N ASP A 364 -9.04 -15.01 14.03
CA ASP A 364 -8.12 -14.48 15.04
C ASP A 364 -7.03 -15.49 15.44
N GLU A 365 -7.30 -16.79 15.32
CA GLU A 365 -6.37 -17.87 15.66
C GLU A 365 -5.09 -17.87 14.82
N LYS A 366 -5.12 -17.33 13.57
CA LYS A 366 -3.91 -17.17 12.76
C LYS A 366 -2.85 -16.31 13.46
N SER A 367 -3.25 -15.47 14.43
CA SER A 367 -2.31 -14.65 15.19
C SER A 367 -1.25 -15.48 15.91
N LYS A 368 -1.60 -16.70 16.37
CA LYS A 368 -0.66 -17.64 17.01
C LYS A 368 0.42 -18.14 16.05
N ILE A 369 0.06 -18.31 14.79
CA ILE A 369 1.03 -18.71 13.74
C ILE A 369 1.92 -17.54 13.36
N ILE A 370 1.33 -16.34 13.23
CA ILE A 370 2.10 -15.11 12.96
C ILE A 370 3.09 -14.85 14.11
N ASP A 371 2.71 -15.05 15.38
CA ASP A 371 3.62 -14.90 16.53
C ASP A 371 4.84 -15.85 16.43
N LYS A 372 4.65 -17.08 15.93
CA LYS A 372 5.77 -18.02 15.69
C LYS A 372 6.67 -17.57 14.55
N ILE A 373 6.09 -17.07 13.46
CA ILE A 373 6.84 -16.50 12.34
C ILE A 373 7.66 -15.29 12.83
N ASP A 374 7.04 -14.40 13.59
CA ASP A 374 7.68 -13.22 14.16
C ASP A 374 8.87 -13.57 15.07
N LEU A 375 8.72 -14.60 15.90
CA LEU A 375 9.79 -15.09 16.77
C LEU A 375 10.96 -15.70 15.95
N ILE A 376 10.66 -16.39 14.85
CA ILE A 376 11.71 -16.90 13.95
C ILE A 376 12.49 -15.74 13.32
N ILE A 377 11.80 -14.69 12.89
CA ILE A 377 12.39 -13.48 12.30
C ILE A 377 13.26 -12.75 13.34
N GLU A 378 12.72 -12.51 14.54
CA GLU A 378 13.40 -11.84 15.65
C GLU A 378 14.75 -12.53 15.97
N ASN A 379 14.72 -13.86 16.15
CA ASN A 379 15.91 -14.66 16.46
C ASN A 379 16.92 -14.68 15.31
N PHE A 380 16.47 -14.77 14.06
CA PHE A 380 17.35 -14.79 12.90
C PHE A 380 18.02 -13.43 12.65
N CYS A 381 17.23 -12.36 12.65
CA CYS A 381 17.73 -11.01 12.38
C CYS A 381 18.41 -10.36 13.59
N LYS A 382 18.27 -10.94 14.78
CA LYS A 382 18.74 -10.34 16.06
C LYS A 382 18.24 -8.91 16.22
N LEU A 383 16.93 -8.73 15.96
CA LEU A 383 16.31 -7.41 16.01
C LEU A 383 16.50 -6.77 17.40
N GLN A 384 16.79 -5.47 17.42
CA GLN A 384 16.94 -4.70 18.67
C GLN A 384 15.62 -4.44 19.38
N ILE A 385 14.49 -4.66 18.70
CA ILE A 385 13.15 -4.56 19.26
C ILE A 385 12.47 -5.91 19.12
N SER A 386 11.76 -6.32 20.16
CA SER A 386 11.04 -7.60 20.17
C SER A 386 9.86 -7.62 19.22
N SER A 387 9.53 -8.80 18.72
CA SER A 387 8.34 -9.05 17.89
C SER A 387 7.05 -8.57 18.59
N LYS A 388 7.00 -8.66 19.92
CA LYS A 388 5.87 -8.15 20.72
C LYS A 388 5.73 -6.63 20.63
N GLU A 389 6.83 -5.89 20.67
CA GLU A 389 6.83 -4.43 20.52
C GLU A 389 6.46 -4.03 19.09
N ILE A 390 6.97 -4.72 18.06
CA ILE A 390 6.58 -4.54 16.65
C ILE A 390 5.07 -4.67 16.51
N LYS A 391 4.48 -5.73 17.07
CA LYS A 391 3.04 -6.00 17.02
C LYS A 391 2.22 -4.93 17.76
N GLN A 392 2.73 -4.40 18.87
CA GLN A 392 2.09 -3.30 19.59
C GLN A 392 2.09 -2.01 18.77
N MET A 393 3.20 -1.67 18.14
CA MET A 393 3.31 -0.49 17.27
C MET A 393 2.37 -0.59 16.08
N GLU A 394 2.32 -1.77 15.42
CA GLU A 394 1.42 -2.03 14.31
C GLU A 394 -0.05 -1.84 14.72
N LYS A 395 -0.47 -2.47 15.82
CA LYS A 395 -1.84 -2.32 16.35
C LYS A 395 -2.18 -0.88 16.67
N GLN A 396 -1.25 -0.11 17.21
CA GLN A 396 -1.46 1.29 17.51
C GLN A 396 -1.65 2.12 16.24
N MET A 397 -0.81 1.90 15.20
CA MET A 397 -0.91 2.61 13.94
C MET A 397 -2.22 2.29 13.22
N LEU A 398 -2.60 1.00 13.18
CA LEU A 398 -3.87 0.54 12.64
C LEU A 398 -5.07 1.16 13.37
N LYS A 399 -5.08 1.13 14.71
CA LYS A 399 -6.15 1.73 15.52
C LYS A 399 -6.30 3.22 15.21
N THR A 400 -5.19 3.93 15.12
CA THR A 400 -5.17 5.36 14.81
C THR A 400 -5.74 5.67 13.42
N ARG A 401 -5.41 4.85 12.42
CA ARG A 401 -5.91 4.99 11.05
C ARG A 401 -7.40 4.68 10.95
N VAL A 402 -7.86 3.60 11.60
CA VAL A 402 -9.27 3.16 11.54
C VAL A 402 -10.20 4.08 12.32
N LEU A 403 -9.74 4.71 13.41
CA LEU A 403 -10.55 5.68 14.16
C LEU A 403 -10.88 6.95 13.36
N ARG A 404 -10.04 7.32 12.39
CA ARG A 404 -10.31 8.44 11.47
C ARG A 404 -11.35 8.10 10.40
N GLY A 405 -11.59 6.84 10.14
CA GLY A 405 -12.58 6.37 9.16
C GLY A 405 -13.99 6.19 9.73
N ARG A 406 -14.23 6.67 10.93
CA ARG A 406 -15.55 6.70 11.59
C ARG A 406 -15.93 8.14 11.85
#